data_89ee9a6e973bbb0d84b8225575f3dcc0
#
_entry.id   89ee9a6e973bbb0d84b8225575f3dcc0
#
_cell.length_a   1.000
_cell.length_b   1.000
_cell.length_c   1.000
_cell.angle_alpha   90.00
_cell.angle_beta   90.00
_cell.angle_gamma   90.00
#
_symmetry.space_group_name_H-M   'P 1'
#
loop_
_entity.id
_entity.type
_entity.pdbx_description
1 polymer ?
#
loop_
_entity_poly.entity_id
_entity_poly.type
_entity_poly.pdbx_seq_one_letter_code
_entity_poly.pdbx_strand_id
1 'polypeptide(L)'
;MSAKVHFGVTVPQIKRTFEESRSAAREFEAMGYDSIWVCDHLYGPQAPTIPILEAWSLVAALTSSTERVEIGTLVTPAGMRNPAQLGKVIATIDNIAGGRIIPGLGAGWMPREFTDFGVPFLSTADRLRQLRETITLWKRMWSEPEVTMEGQFVQAHNLVCEPKPPRMPPLLIGGAGEKVTLKIAAKEAAIWNNLAAHQGALAHKIDVLKEHCVTVGRPIEEITISQQCLVTIAPDEESAGPMVESAKKIFGGHMGDPTGPLAIAGSPTRVREQIQKHIDLGCTMFVMEFFGRDTKEAGRLFADTVMPHFR
;
A
#
# COMPACT_ATOMS: atom_id res chain seq x y z
N MET A 1 13.03 20.03 -11.91
CA MET A 1 12.42 18.90 -12.63
C MET A 1 11.26 18.44 -11.77
N SER A 2 10.03 18.29 -12.30
CA SER A 2 8.92 17.73 -11.53
C SER A 2 9.27 16.29 -11.13
N ALA A 3 8.99 15.90 -9.89
CA ALA A 3 9.20 14.53 -9.45
C ALA A 3 8.35 13.60 -10.37
N LYS A 4 8.96 12.50 -10.82
CA LYS A 4 8.24 11.50 -11.62
C LYS A 4 7.07 10.95 -10.80
N VAL A 5 5.87 10.98 -11.37
CA VAL A 5 4.67 10.40 -10.73
C VAL A 5 4.70 8.88 -10.85
N HIS A 6 4.46 8.20 -9.73
CA HIS A 6 4.44 6.74 -9.64
C HIS A 6 2.99 6.25 -9.60
N PHE A 7 2.61 5.43 -10.55
CA PHE A 7 1.27 4.84 -10.66
C PHE A 7 1.30 3.36 -10.30
N GLY A 8 0.74 3.02 -9.15
CA GLY A 8 0.53 1.65 -8.69
C GLY A 8 -0.94 1.24 -8.81
N VAL A 9 -1.20 -0.04 -8.90
CA VAL A 9 -2.54 -0.60 -9.00
C VAL A 9 -2.71 -1.84 -8.13
N THR A 10 -3.87 -1.99 -7.49
CA THR A 10 -4.21 -3.21 -6.76
C THR A 10 -4.58 -4.32 -7.74
N VAL A 11 -4.02 -5.52 -7.55
CA VAL A 11 -4.42 -6.67 -8.34
C VAL A 11 -5.69 -7.30 -7.78
N PRO A 12 -6.54 -7.90 -8.61
CA PRO A 12 -7.69 -8.66 -8.15
C PRO A 12 -7.25 -9.82 -7.25
N GLN A 13 -7.72 -9.85 -6.01
CA GLN A 13 -7.31 -10.84 -4.99
C GLN A 13 -8.52 -11.51 -4.33
N ILE A 14 -9.60 -10.74 -4.10
CA ILE A 14 -10.81 -11.18 -3.41
C ILE A 14 -11.75 -11.86 -4.40
N LYS A 15 -12.26 -13.06 -4.08
CA LYS A 15 -13.09 -13.87 -4.97
C LYS A 15 -12.43 -14.15 -6.34
N ARG A 16 -11.11 -14.32 -6.34
CA ARG A 16 -10.31 -14.54 -7.54
C ARG A 16 -9.43 -15.77 -7.39
N THR A 17 -9.14 -16.38 -8.51
CA THR A 17 -8.11 -17.41 -8.62
C THR A 17 -6.73 -16.77 -8.73
N PHE A 18 -5.70 -17.56 -8.44
CA PHE A 18 -4.32 -17.10 -8.69
C PHE A 18 -4.08 -16.72 -10.16
N GLU A 19 -4.66 -17.46 -11.09
CA GLU A 19 -4.51 -17.19 -12.53
C GLU A 19 -5.07 -15.82 -12.93
N GLU A 20 -6.22 -15.43 -12.37
CA GLU A 20 -6.79 -14.11 -12.60
C GLU A 20 -5.88 -12.99 -12.04
N SER A 21 -5.34 -13.19 -10.83
CA SER A 21 -4.40 -12.24 -10.22
C SER A 21 -3.10 -12.13 -11.03
N ARG A 22 -2.57 -13.28 -11.49
CA ARG A 22 -1.35 -13.35 -12.31
C ARG A 22 -1.54 -12.68 -13.67
N SER A 23 -2.64 -12.95 -14.35
CA SER A 23 -2.98 -12.32 -15.63
C SER A 23 -3.08 -10.79 -15.47
N ALA A 24 -3.80 -10.32 -14.45
CA ALA A 24 -3.93 -8.89 -14.18
C ALA A 24 -2.58 -8.23 -13.89
N ALA A 25 -1.71 -8.86 -13.09
CA ALA A 25 -0.37 -8.33 -12.79
C ALA A 25 0.46 -8.13 -14.06
N ARG A 26 0.49 -9.13 -14.93
CA ARG A 26 1.19 -9.06 -16.23
C ARG A 26 0.62 -8.00 -17.17
N GLU A 27 -0.71 -7.89 -17.22
CA GLU A 27 -1.37 -6.89 -18.06
C GLU A 27 -1.10 -5.47 -17.56
N PHE A 28 -1.17 -5.22 -16.23
CA PHE A 28 -0.81 -3.92 -15.67
C PHE A 28 0.67 -3.58 -15.87
N GLU A 29 1.57 -4.55 -15.75
CA GLU A 29 2.97 -4.35 -16.10
C GLU A 29 3.14 -3.96 -17.57
N ALA A 30 2.47 -4.64 -18.49
CA ALA A 30 2.50 -4.35 -19.93
C ALA A 30 1.89 -2.98 -20.27
N MET A 31 0.87 -2.53 -19.54
CA MET A 31 0.28 -1.18 -19.64
C MET A 31 1.22 -0.08 -19.12
N GLY A 32 2.33 -0.44 -18.47
CA GLY A 32 3.32 0.53 -17.99
C GLY A 32 3.11 1.01 -16.55
N TYR A 33 2.28 0.38 -15.73
CA TYR A 33 2.22 0.69 -14.31
C TYR A 33 3.59 0.48 -13.64
N ASP A 34 3.88 1.27 -12.59
CA ASP A 34 5.16 1.22 -11.90
C ASP A 34 5.15 0.17 -10.78
N SER A 35 3.99 -0.08 -10.14
CA SER A 35 3.86 -1.08 -9.08
C SER A 35 2.50 -1.76 -9.06
N ILE A 36 2.47 -2.97 -8.48
CA ILE A 36 1.26 -3.73 -8.18
C ILE A 36 1.15 -3.98 -6.68
N TRP A 37 -0.08 -4.02 -6.17
CA TRP A 37 -0.35 -4.07 -4.73
C TRP A 37 -1.37 -5.14 -4.38
N VAL A 38 -1.13 -5.77 -3.22
CA VAL A 38 -2.06 -6.72 -2.62
C VAL A 38 -2.46 -6.26 -1.22
N CYS A 39 -3.70 -6.48 -0.83
CA CYS A 39 -4.12 -6.26 0.55
C CYS A 39 -3.74 -7.46 1.42
N ASP A 40 -3.32 -7.21 2.65
CA ASP A 40 -2.95 -8.27 3.59
C ASP A 40 -4.09 -8.49 4.60
N HIS A 41 -5.06 -9.25 4.18
CA HIS A 41 -6.18 -9.74 4.96
C HIS A 41 -6.26 -11.27 4.90
N LEU A 42 -6.76 -11.88 5.98
CA LEU A 42 -6.99 -13.32 6.06
C LEU A 42 -8.45 -13.68 5.77
N TYR A 43 -9.33 -12.69 5.75
CA TYR A 43 -10.73 -12.79 5.42
C TYR A 43 -11.13 -11.77 4.35
N GLY A 44 -12.10 -12.14 3.52
CA GLY A 44 -12.73 -11.18 2.62
C GLY A 44 -13.54 -10.12 3.39
N PRO A 45 -13.71 -8.92 2.82
CA PRO A 45 -14.09 -7.71 3.56
C PRO A 45 -15.46 -7.73 4.24
N GLN A 46 -16.37 -8.60 3.82
CA GLN A 46 -17.76 -8.63 4.33
C GLN A 46 -18.08 -9.86 5.15
N ALA A 47 -17.40 -10.97 4.93
CA ALA A 47 -17.61 -12.23 5.64
C ALA A 47 -16.37 -13.13 5.56
N PRO A 48 -16.09 -13.94 6.60
CA PRO A 48 -14.97 -14.88 6.60
C PRO A 48 -15.03 -15.94 5.50
N THR A 49 -16.24 -16.20 4.97
CA THR A 49 -16.46 -17.16 3.90
C THR A 49 -16.11 -16.63 2.50
N ILE A 50 -15.83 -15.33 2.38
CA ILE A 50 -15.40 -14.76 1.10
C ILE A 50 -13.94 -15.13 0.89
N PRO A 51 -13.61 -15.88 -0.19
CA PRO A 51 -12.22 -16.29 -0.42
C PRO A 51 -11.33 -15.11 -0.75
N ILE A 52 -10.14 -15.11 -0.16
CA ILE A 52 -9.05 -14.19 -0.43
C ILE A 52 -7.75 -14.98 -0.45
N LEU A 53 -6.85 -14.66 -1.39
CA LEU A 53 -5.51 -15.26 -1.43
C LEU A 53 -4.64 -14.61 -0.34
N GLU A 54 -3.85 -15.42 0.38
CA GLU A 54 -2.93 -14.92 1.40
C GLU A 54 -1.84 -14.05 0.75
N ALA A 55 -1.60 -12.88 1.33
CA ALA A 55 -0.85 -11.80 0.70
C ALA A 55 0.60 -12.16 0.35
N TRP A 56 1.39 -12.67 1.30
CA TRP A 56 2.81 -12.93 1.06
C TRP A 56 3.07 -14.13 0.17
N SER A 57 2.19 -15.12 0.21
CA SER A 57 2.16 -16.22 -0.77
C SER A 57 1.86 -15.72 -2.18
N LEU A 58 0.90 -14.79 -2.31
CA LEU A 58 0.56 -14.18 -3.58
C LEU A 58 1.70 -13.28 -4.08
N VAL A 59 2.30 -12.44 -3.23
CA VAL A 59 3.48 -11.62 -3.57
C VAL A 59 4.60 -12.50 -4.13
N ALA A 60 4.95 -13.61 -3.43
CA ALA A 60 5.98 -14.53 -3.88
C ALA A 60 5.68 -15.11 -5.28
N ALA A 61 4.43 -15.50 -5.53
CA ALA A 61 4.02 -16.05 -6.82
C ALA A 61 4.01 -14.99 -7.94
N LEU A 62 3.63 -13.74 -7.63
CA LEU A 62 3.61 -12.65 -8.61
C LEU A 62 5.02 -12.19 -8.99
N THR A 63 6.02 -12.27 -8.09
CA THR A 63 7.41 -11.91 -8.42
C THR A 63 7.99 -12.76 -9.54
N SER A 64 7.61 -14.04 -9.62
CA SER A 64 8.04 -14.94 -10.69
C SER A 64 7.25 -14.74 -12.00
N SER A 65 6.21 -13.93 -11.97
CA SER A 65 5.29 -13.70 -13.09
C SER A 65 5.47 -12.33 -13.73
N THR A 66 6.27 -11.46 -13.15
CA THR A 66 6.53 -10.07 -13.57
C THR A 66 8.04 -9.79 -13.57
N GLU A 67 8.49 -8.82 -14.36
CA GLU A 67 9.93 -8.53 -14.56
C GLU A 67 10.34 -7.15 -14.06
N ARG A 68 9.44 -6.16 -14.16
CA ARG A 68 9.76 -4.74 -13.95
C ARG A 68 9.04 -4.09 -12.79
N VAL A 69 7.74 -4.37 -12.63
CA VAL A 69 6.93 -3.68 -11.62
C VAL A 69 7.40 -3.97 -10.20
N GLU A 70 7.38 -2.96 -9.35
CA GLU A 70 7.53 -3.16 -7.91
C GLU A 70 6.27 -3.84 -7.36
N ILE A 71 6.43 -4.63 -6.30
CA ILE A 71 5.32 -5.40 -5.71
C ILE A 71 5.25 -5.09 -4.22
N GLY A 72 4.10 -4.63 -3.78
CA GLY A 72 3.91 -4.24 -2.37
C GLY A 72 2.68 -4.82 -1.71
N THR A 73 2.68 -4.77 -0.38
CA THR A 73 1.49 -5.02 0.44
C THR A 73 0.89 -3.71 0.95
N LEU A 74 -0.43 -3.59 0.93
CA LEU A 74 -1.13 -2.38 1.39
C LEU A 74 -2.26 -2.73 2.36
N VAL A 75 -2.00 -2.91 3.65
CA VAL A 75 -0.68 -3.03 4.27
C VAL A 75 -0.67 -4.26 5.19
N THR A 76 0.50 -4.84 5.43
CA THR A 76 0.66 -5.95 6.38
C THR A 76 0.46 -5.45 7.81
N PRO A 77 -0.43 -6.06 8.61
CA PRO A 77 -0.54 -5.81 10.04
C PRO A 77 0.71 -6.33 10.78
N ALA A 78 1.45 -5.45 11.45
CA ALA A 78 2.74 -5.78 12.07
C ALA A 78 2.67 -6.91 13.12
N GLY A 79 1.50 -7.09 13.74
CA GLY A 79 1.28 -8.12 14.77
C GLY A 79 0.66 -9.42 14.28
N MET A 80 0.32 -9.54 13.00
CA MET A 80 -0.37 -10.72 12.47
C MET A 80 0.52 -11.95 12.35
N ARG A 81 1.82 -11.74 12.13
CA ARG A 81 2.83 -12.80 11.95
C ARG A 81 4.02 -12.53 12.85
N ASN A 82 4.84 -13.57 13.12
CA ASN A 82 6.11 -13.36 13.78
C ASN A 82 7.00 -12.43 12.94
N PRO A 83 7.45 -11.28 13.47
CA PRO A 83 8.16 -10.27 12.69
C PRO A 83 9.50 -10.75 12.13
N ALA A 84 10.25 -11.57 12.89
CA ALA A 84 11.53 -12.09 12.44
C ALA A 84 11.37 -13.10 11.26
N GLN A 85 10.38 -13.98 11.37
CA GLN A 85 10.07 -14.94 10.30
C GLN A 85 9.59 -14.20 9.05
N LEU A 86 8.69 -13.23 9.20
CA LEU A 86 8.19 -12.45 8.06
C LEU A 86 9.31 -11.62 7.42
N GLY A 87 10.19 -11.01 8.22
CA GLY A 87 11.35 -10.29 7.70
C GLY A 87 12.28 -11.19 6.86
N LYS A 88 12.42 -12.48 7.26
CA LYS A 88 13.15 -13.48 6.48
C LYS A 88 12.42 -13.87 5.19
N VAL A 89 11.09 -14.03 5.23
CA VAL A 89 10.25 -14.28 4.04
C VAL A 89 10.42 -13.13 3.05
N ILE A 90 10.31 -11.89 3.51
CA ILE A 90 10.47 -10.69 2.67
C ILE A 90 11.86 -10.66 2.02
N ALA A 91 12.92 -10.89 2.78
CA ALA A 91 14.28 -10.94 2.24
C ALA A 91 14.44 -12.02 1.14
N THR A 92 13.79 -13.17 1.32
CA THR A 92 13.80 -14.23 0.32
C THR A 92 13.04 -13.82 -0.95
N ILE A 93 11.82 -13.27 -0.80
CA ILE A 93 11.00 -12.83 -1.92
C ILE A 93 11.69 -11.69 -2.67
N ASP A 94 12.32 -10.76 -1.95
CA ASP A 94 13.04 -9.64 -2.57
C ASP A 94 14.28 -10.10 -3.37
N ASN A 95 14.96 -11.15 -2.92
CA ASN A 95 15.99 -11.81 -3.72
C ASN A 95 15.44 -12.45 -5.01
N ILE A 96 14.29 -13.13 -4.93
CA ILE A 96 13.59 -13.67 -6.11
C ILE A 96 13.16 -12.54 -7.05
N ALA A 97 12.69 -11.44 -6.49
CA ALA A 97 12.22 -10.26 -7.21
C ALA A 97 13.36 -9.38 -7.78
N GLY A 98 14.62 -9.62 -7.40
CA GLY A 98 15.74 -8.75 -7.78
C GLY A 98 15.66 -7.34 -7.18
N GLY A 99 15.13 -7.21 -5.95
CA GLY A 99 15.05 -5.93 -5.24
C GLY A 99 13.81 -5.09 -5.56
N ARG A 100 12.70 -5.70 -5.99
CA ARG A 100 11.44 -5.01 -6.37
C ARG A 100 10.35 -5.02 -5.30
N ILE A 101 10.63 -5.47 -4.07
CA ILE A 101 9.60 -5.56 -3.03
C ILE A 101 9.49 -4.26 -2.25
N ILE A 102 8.26 -3.81 -2.04
CA ILE A 102 7.89 -2.70 -1.16
C ILE A 102 7.05 -3.25 0.00
N PRO A 103 7.67 -3.58 1.14
CA PRO A 103 6.91 -4.03 2.30
C PRO A 103 6.09 -2.88 2.87
N GLY A 104 4.77 -2.99 2.80
CA GLY A 104 3.87 -2.04 3.45
C GLY A 104 3.45 -2.53 4.82
N LEU A 105 3.57 -1.69 5.84
CA LEU A 105 3.26 -2.00 7.23
C LEU A 105 2.21 -1.06 7.81
N GLY A 106 1.38 -1.61 8.69
CA GLY A 106 0.42 -0.88 9.50
C GLY A 106 0.19 -1.54 10.86
N ALA A 107 -0.58 -0.87 11.74
CA ALA A 107 -0.87 -1.40 13.07
C ALA A 107 -1.91 -2.53 13.07
N GLY A 108 -2.64 -2.74 11.99
CA GLY A 108 -3.79 -3.64 11.94
C GLY A 108 -5.06 -3.00 12.55
N TRP A 109 -6.22 -3.46 12.12
CA TRP A 109 -7.49 -2.84 12.53
C TRP A 109 -8.65 -3.83 12.71
N MET A 110 -8.58 -5.03 12.13
CA MET A 110 -9.68 -6.01 12.14
C MET A 110 -9.47 -7.06 13.25
N PRO A 111 -10.13 -6.93 14.44
CA PRO A 111 -9.89 -7.81 15.59
C PRO A 111 -10.06 -9.29 15.26
N ARG A 112 -11.09 -9.60 14.46
CA ARG A 112 -11.47 -10.97 14.16
C ARG A 112 -10.40 -11.75 13.43
N GLU A 113 -9.67 -11.12 12.50
CA GLU A 113 -8.56 -11.76 11.78
C GLU A 113 -7.45 -12.20 12.73
N PHE A 114 -7.21 -11.43 13.79
CA PHE A 114 -6.23 -11.79 14.81
C PHE A 114 -6.75 -12.95 15.67
N THR A 115 -7.91 -12.77 16.29
CA THR A 115 -8.42 -13.72 17.28
C THR A 115 -8.76 -15.08 16.69
N ASP A 116 -9.37 -15.14 15.51
CA ASP A 116 -9.76 -16.40 14.87
C ASP A 116 -8.52 -17.22 14.41
N PHE A 117 -7.38 -16.54 14.12
CA PHE A 117 -6.12 -17.18 13.80
C PHE A 117 -5.20 -17.36 15.03
N GLY A 118 -5.73 -17.19 16.25
CA GLY A 118 -4.99 -17.42 17.49
C GLY A 118 -3.94 -16.36 17.82
N VAL A 119 -4.01 -15.19 17.19
CA VAL A 119 -3.11 -14.05 17.43
C VAL A 119 -3.80 -13.05 18.37
N PRO A 120 -3.15 -12.58 19.45
CA PRO A 120 -3.74 -11.58 20.32
C PRO A 120 -4.01 -10.26 19.61
N PHE A 121 -5.23 -9.71 19.72
CA PHE A 121 -5.53 -8.36 19.27
C PHE A 121 -5.25 -7.37 20.39
N LEU A 122 -4.08 -6.76 20.36
CA LEU A 122 -3.60 -5.86 21.38
C LEU A 122 -4.32 -4.49 21.36
N SER A 123 -4.11 -3.68 22.40
CA SER A 123 -4.55 -2.28 22.42
C SER A 123 -3.94 -1.50 21.25
N THR A 124 -4.59 -0.41 20.83
CA THR A 124 -4.05 0.43 19.74
C THR A 124 -2.64 0.95 20.05
N ALA A 125 -2.39 1.32 21.32
CA ALA A 125 -1.07 1.78 21.75
C ALA A 125 0.00 0.68 21.61
N ASP A 126 -0.34 -0.55 21.99
CA ASP A 126 0.57 -1.68 21.93
C ASP A 126 0.80 -2.15 20.47
N ARG A 127 -0.24 -2.16 19.61
CA ARG A 127 -0.07 -2.44 18.18
C ARG A 127 0.85 -1.41 17.51
N LEU A 128 0.76 -0.13 17.88
CA LEU A 128 1.65 0.92 17.36
C LEU A 128 3.09 0.77 17.90
N ARG A 129 3.25 0.27 19.13
CA ARG A 129 4.58 -0.08 19.66
C ARG A 129 5.15 -1.28 18.91
N GLN A 130 4.36 -2.34 18.73
CA GLN A 130 4.75 -3.51 17.95
C GLN A 130 5.13 -3.14 16.51
N LEU A 131 4.41 -2.24 15.86
CA LEU A 131 4.78 -1.71 14.54
C LEU A 131 6.17 -1.08 14.55
N ARG A 132 6.49 -0.23 15.54
CA ARG A 132 7.83 0.38 15.65
C ARG A 132 8.92 -0.66 15.88
N GLU A 133 8.68 -1.61 16.77
CA GLU A 133 9.63 -2.68 17.06
C GLU A 133 9.87 -3.57 15.84
N THR A 134 8.82 -3.89 15.08
CA THR A 134 8.92 -4.63 13.80
C THR A 134 9.77 -3.89 12.77
N ILE A 135 9.55 -2.59 12.59
CA ILE A 135 10.35 -1.75 11.68
C ILE A 135 11.82 -1.76 12.11
N THR A 136 12.08 -1.59 13.40
CA THR A 136 13.45 -1.61 13.95
C THR A 136 14.12 -2.96 13.70
N LEU A 137 13.44 -4.08 13.98
CA LEU A 137 13.96 -5.40 13.72
C LEU A 137 14.29 -5.60 12.24
N TRP A 138 13.37 -5.25 11.33
CA TRP A 138 13.58 -5.45 9.90
C TRP A 138 14.76 -4.64 9.35
N LYS A 139 14.87 -3.36 9.71
CA LYS A 139 16.01 -2.54 9.29
C LYS A 139 17.34 -3.13 9.78
N ARG A 140 17.39 -3.60 11.02
CA ARG A 140 18.58 -4.19 11.60
C ARG A 140 18.90 -5.55 10.96
N MET A 141 17.95 -6.47 10.87
CA MET A 141 18.21 -7.81 10.35
C MET A 141 18.57 -7.82 8.85
N TRP A 142 18.17 -6.78 8.10
CA TRP A 142 18.55 -6.64 6.69
C TRP A 142 19.86 -5.92 6.48
N SER A 143 20.43 -5.27 7.50
CA SER A 143 21.69 -4.51 7.38
C SER A 143 22.82 -5.03 8.28
N GLU A 144 22.52 -5.57 9.47
CA GLU A 144 23.50 -6.03 10.43
C GLU A 144 23.84 -7.53 10.22
N PRO A 145 25.06 -7.97 10.51
CA PRO A 145 25.44 -9.39 10.41
C PRO A 145 24.62 -10.29 11.34
N GLU A 146 24.36 -9.84 12.56
CA GLU A 146 23.61 -10.53 13.60
C GLU A 146 22.83 -9.52 14.43
N VAL A 147 21.63 -9.87 14.88
CA VAL A 147 20.75 -8.99 15.65
C VAL A 147 20.30 -9.68 16.93
N THR A 148 20.55 -9.03 18.06
CA THR A 148 19.84 -9.29 19.32
C THR A 148 19.01 -8.07 19.66
N MET A 149 17.72 -8.27 19.97
CA MET A 149 16.75 -7.22 20.29
C MET A 149 15.78 -7.71 21.37
N GLU A 150 15.66 -6.95 22.45
CA GLU A 150 14.77 -7.21 23.59
C GLU A 150 13.65 -6.15 23.59
N GLY A 151 12.71 -6.26 22.66
CA GLY A 151 11.52 -5.43 22.61
C GLY A 151 10.42 -5.96 23.53
N GLN A 152 9.38 -5.17 23.78
CA GLN A 152 8.21 -5.61 24.54
C GLN A 152 7.38 -6.65 23.75
N PHE A 153 7.28 -6.50 22.45
CA PHE A 153 6.49 -7.34 21.55
C PHE A 153 7.32 -8.07 20.51
N VAL A 154 8.52 -7.60 20.25
CA VAL A 154 9.41 -8.16 19.22
C VAL A 154 10.76 -8.49 19.84
N GLN A 155 11.12 -9.76 19.81
CA GLN A 155 12.37 -10.25 20.37
C GLN A 155 13.15 -11.01 19.30
N ALA A 156 14.48 -10.92 19.35
CA ALA A 156 15.40 -11.66 18.51
C ALA A 156 16.70 -11.93 19.28
N HIS A 157 17.23 -13.15 19.18
CA HIS A 157 18.45 -13.57 19.85
C HIS A 157 19.42 -14.14 18.81
N ASN A 158 20.57 -13.48 18.64
CA ASN A 158 21.61 -13.88 17.69
C ASN A 158 21.05 -14.18 16.28
N LEU A 159 20.05 -13.38 15.86
CA LEU A 159 19.35 -13.59 14.61
C LEU A 159 20.24 -13.21 13.43
N VAL A 160 20.50 -14.18 12.56
CA VAL A 160 21.18 -14.01 11.27
C VAL A 160 20.17 -14.13 10.15
N CYS A 161 20.12 -13.14 9.28
CA CYS A 161 19.25 -13.14 8.09
C CYS A 161 20.11 -13.18 6.82
N GLU A 162 20.29 -14.39 6.26
CA GLU A 162 20.98 -14.59 4.98
C GLU A 162 20.13 -15.46 4.02
N PRO A 163 20.07 -15.15 2.69
CA PRO A 163 20.62 -13.93 2.11
C PRO A 163 19.88 -12.67 2.59
N LYS A 164 20.60 -11.56 2.65
CA LYS A 164 19.98 -10.25 2.84
C LYS A 164 19.22 -9.82 1.58
N PRO A 165 18.26 -8.89 1.66
CA PRO A 165 17.70 -8.26 0.48
C PRO A 165 18.80 -7.64 -0.39
N PRO A 166 18.68 -7.62 -1.73
CA PRO A 166 19.67 -7.02 -2.64
C PRO A 166 19.91 -5.53 -2.39
N ARG A 167 18.92 -4.84 -1.88
CA ARG A 167 18.96 -3.46 -1.37
C ARG A 167 18.10 -3.37 -0.11
N MET A 168 18.24 -2.30 0.67
CA MET A 168 17.29 -2.03 1.76
C MET A 168 15.90 -1.84 1.16
N PRO A 169 14.90 -2.70 1.41
CA PRO A 169 13.56 -2.54 0.88
C PRO A 169 12.94 -1.22 1.36
N PRO A 170 12.31 -0.43 0.48
CA PRO A 170 11.67 0.81 0.88
C PRO A 170 10.40 0.50 1.69
N LEU A 171 10.41 0.81 2.98
CA LEU A 171 9.27 0.56 3.86
C LEU A 171 8.15 1.57 3.59
N LEU A 172 6.96 1.06 3.25
CA LEU A 172 5.75 1.84 3.22
C LEU A 172 5.04 1.74 4.58
N ILE A 173 4.71 2.89 5.18
CA ILE A 173 3.90 2.96 6.39
C ILE A 173 2.50 3.45 6.02
N GLY A 174 1.50 2.60 6.22
CA GLY A 174 0.10 2.93 6.00
C GLY A 174 -0.60 3.37 7.28
N GLY A 175 -1.42 4.40 7.15
CA GLY A 175 -2.28 4.88 8.22
C GLY A 175 -2.31 6.40 8.35
N ALA A 176 -3.40 6.90 8.95
CA ALA A 176 -3.71 8.32 9.03
C ALA A 176 -3.75 8.86 10.48
N GLY A 177 -3.28 8.07 11.46
CA GLY A 177 -3.27 8.46 12.88
C GLY A 177 -2.24 9.56 13.16
N GLU A 178 -2.70 10.77 13.45
CA GLU A 178 -1.88 11.99 13.50
C GLU A 178 -0.80 11.95 14.58
N LYS A 179 -1.16 11.52 15.80
CA LYS A 179 -0.26 11.62 16.97
C LYS A 179 0.89 10.62 16.96
N VAL A 180 0.66 9.42 16.41
CA VAL A 180 1.64 8.32 16.52
C VAL A 180 2.00 7.75 15.15
N THR A 181 1.02 7.40 14.29
CA THR A 181 1.33 6.76 13.00
C THR A 181 2.12 7.71 12.09
N LEU A 182 1.71 8.98 11.97
CA LEU A 182 2.44 9.96 11.17
C LEU A 182 3.82 10.27 11.76
N LYS A 183 3.98 10.22 13.08
CA LYS A 183 5.30 10.35 13.71
C LYS A 183 6.20 9.14 13.40
N ILE A 184 5.66 7.93 13.36
CA ILE A 184 6.39 6.73 12.91
C ILE A 184 6.78 6.89 11.44
N ALA A 185 5.85 7.32 10.58
CA ALA A 185 6.13 7.56 9.18
C ALA A 185 7.22 8.62 8.97
N ALA A 186 7.15 9.76 9.66
CA ALA A 186 8.17 10.81 9.60
C ALA A 186 9.57 10.28 9.93
N LYS A 187 9.67 9.39 10.94
CA LYS A 187 10.96 8.86 11.37
C LYS A 187 11.47 7.73 10.51
N GLU A 188 10.58 6.82 10.06
CA GLU A 188 10.98 5.50 9.61
C GLU A 188 10.63 5.18 8.14
N ALA A 189 9.61 5.86 7.55
CA ALA A 189 9.09 5.49 6.26
C ALA A 189 9.96 5.98 5.09
N ALA A 190 10.12 5.17 4.07
CA ALA A 190 10.49 5.62 2.72
C ALA A 190 9.25 6.14 1.97
N ILE A 191 8.08 5.55 2.26
CA ILE A 191 6.80 5.90 1.65
C ILE A 191 5.77 6.02 2.78
N TRP A 192 5.06 7.14 2.87
CA TRP A 192 3.85 7.22 3.68
C TRP A 192 2.62 7.11 2.79
N ASN A 193 1.72 6.17 3.12
CA ASN A 193 0.48 6.01 2.39
C ASN A 193 -0.72 6.52 3.18
N ASN A 194 -1.40 7.53 2.62
CA ASN A 194 -2.69 7.98 3.13
C ASN A 194 -3.79 7.00 2.70
N LEU A 195 -4.66 6.65 3.63
CA LEU A 195 -5.78 5.72 3.38
C LEU A 195 -6.83 6.37 2.47
N ALA A 196 -7.48 5.58 1.64
CA ALA A 196 -8.56 6.03 0.76
C ALA A 196 -9.68 6.74 1.54
N ALA A 197 -10.08 6.22 2.70
CA ALA A 197 -11.09 6.84 3.57
C ALA A 197 -10.70 8.25 4.06
N HIS A 198 -9.43 8.61 4.02
CA HIS A 198 -8.91 9.92 4.43
C HIS A 198 -8.42 10.78 3.25
N GLN A 199 -8.75 10.42 2.02
CA GLN A 199 -8.32 11.14 0.82
C GLN A 199 -8.70 12.63 0.88
N GLY A 200 -9.93 12.96 1.30
CA GLY A 200 -10.38 14.36 1.45
C GLY A 200 -9.58 15.17 2.48
N ALA A 201 -8.88 14.53 3.40
CA ALA A 201 -8.05 15.18 4.41
C ALA A 201 -6.54 15.18 4.06
N LEU A 202 -6.16 14.81 2.82
CA LEU A 202 -4.76 14.63 2.41
C LEU A 202 -3.89 15.85 2.74
N ALA A 203 -4.34 17.06 2.42
CA ALA A 203 -3.59 18.30 2.68
C ALA A 203 -3.24 18.43 4.18
N HIS A 204 -4.24 18.31 5.04
CA HIS A 204 -4.06 18.38 6.50
C HIS A 204 -3.10 17.28 7.01
N LYS A 205 -3.23 16.06 6.50
CA LYS A 205 -2.34 14.95 6.90
C LYS A 205 -0.89 15.18 6.49
N ILE A 206 -0.67 15.77 5.32
CA ILE A 206 0.67 16.16 4.86
C ILE A 206 1.26 17.24 5.78
N ASP A 207 0.46 18.23 6.20
CA ASP A 207 0.95 19.27 7.11
C ASP A 207 1.32 18.71 8.48
N VAL A 208 0.52 17.81 9.05
CA VAL A 208 0.88 17.09 10.29
C VAL A 208 2.14 16.24 10.10
N LEU A 209 2.30 15.58 8.95
CA LEU A 209 3.53 14.82 8.66
C LEU A 209 4.77 15.74 8.60
N LYS A 210 4.65 16.92 7.97
CA LYS A 210 5.72 17.95 7.95
C LYS A 210 6.13 18.37 9.36
N GLU A 211 5.16 18.64 10.24
CA GLU A 211 5.43 18.99 11.65
C GLU A 211 6.22 17.89 12.38
N HIS A 212 5.84 16.63 12.15
CA HIS A 212 6.59 15.51 12.70
C HIS A 212 7.99 15.38 12.08
N CYS A 213 8.14 15.62 10.78
CA CYS A 213 9.45 15.64 10.12
C CYS A 213 10.38 16.68 10.74
N VAL A 214 9.89 17.91 10.98
CA VAL A 214 10.63 18.94 11.71
C VAL A 214 11.03 18.44 13.11
N THR A 215 10.10 17.81 13.83
CA THR A 215 10.36 17.31 15.19
C THR A 215 11.44 16.23 15.24
N VAL A 216 11.51 15.36 14.22
CA VAL A 216 12.52 14.28 14.16
C VAL A 216 13.78 14.66 13.39
N GLY A 217 13.86 15.87 12.84
CA GLY A 217 15.02 16.37 12.11
C GLY A 217 15.24 15.73 10.74
N ARG A 218 14.17 15.34 10.05
CA ARG A 218 14.20 14.69 8.74
C ARG A 218 13.46 15.51 7.68
N PRO A 219 14.05 15.81 6.51
CA PRO A 219 13.36 16.48 5.42
C PRO A 219 12.18 15.66 4.91
N ILE A 220 11.02 16.31 4.65
CA ILE A 220 9.85 15.62 4.13
C ILE A 220 10.07 15.07 2.72
N GLU A 221 10.96 15.69 1.97
CA GLU A 221 11.36 15.31 0.61
C GLU A 221 11.99 13.91 0.53
N GLU A 222 12.46 13.38 1.66
CA GLU A 222 12.93 11.99 1.78
C GLU A 222 11.80 10.98 1.89
N ILE A 223 10.54 11.44 1.99
CA ILE A 223 9.36 10.59 2.14
C ILE A 223 8.48 10.74 0.91
N THR A 224 8.30 9.66 0.16
CA THR A 224 7.30 9.64 -0.90
C THR A 224 5.90 9.69 -0.29
N ILE A 225 5.11 10.68 -0.68
CA ILE A 225 3.71 10.79 -0.29
C ILE A 225 2.86 9.97 -1.25
N SER A 226 2.20 8.94 -0.71
CA SER A 226 1.34 8.02 -1.45
C SER A 226 -0.12 8.19 -1.05
N GLN A 227 -1.03 8.14 -2.02
CA GLN A 227 -2.48 8.11 -1.81
C GLN A 227 -3.06 6.80 -2.33
N GLN A 228 -3.68 6.03 -1.43
CA GLN A 228 -4.60 4.95 -1.82
C GLN A 228 -5.91 5.57 -2.31
N CYS A 229 -6.41 5.18 -3.46
CA CYS A 229 -7.62 5.78 -4.04
C CYS A 229 -8.45 4.77 -4.84
N LEU A 230 -9.77 4.95 -4.75
CA LEU A 230 -10.71 4.34 -5.69
C LEU A 230 -10.75 5.21 -6.94
N VAL A 231 -10.55 4.59 -8.10
CA VAL A 231 -10.60 5.28 -9.40
C VAL A 231 -11.81 4.81 -10.18
N THR A 232 -12.68 5.77 -10.54
CA THR A 232 -13.85 5.53 -11.38
C THR A 232 -13.67 6.29 -12.68
N ILE A 233 -13.20 5.64 -13.72
CA ILE A 233 -12.91 6.26 -15.03
C ILE A 233 -13.77 5.65 -16.13
N ALA A 234 -14.33 6.50 -16.98
CA ALA A 234 -15.07 6.11 -18.17
C ALA A 234 -14.68 7.04 -19.35
N PRO A 235 -14.98 6.68 -20.60
CA PRO A 235 -14.58 7.50 -21.77
C PRO A 235 -15.08 8.95 -21.72
N ASP A 236 -16.22 9.19 -21.10
CA ASP A 236 -16.88 10.49 -20.98
C ASP A 236 -17.61 10.63 -19.63
N GLU A 237 -18.07 11.86 -19.32
CA GLU A 237 -18.78 12.16 -18.06
C GLU A 237 -20.16 11.49 -17.98
N GLU A 238 -20.85 11.28 -19.10
CA GLU A 238 -22.16 10.64 -19.15
C GLU A 238 -22.06 9.19 -18.69
N SER A 239 -21.07 8.47 -19.21
CA SER A 239 -20.77 7.08 -18.85
C SER A 239 -20.21 6.96 -17.43
N ALA A 240 -19.44 7.93 -16.94
CA ALA A 240 -18.85 7.92 -15.62
C ALA A 240 -19.88 8.12 -14.50
N GLY A 241 -20.91 8.92 -14.69
CA GLY A 241 -21.90 9.26 -13.68
C GLY A 241 -22.52 8.05 -12.98
N PRO A 242 -23.14 7.11 -13.71
CA PRO A 242 -23.71 5.88 -13.12
C PRO A 242 -22.67 5.00 -12.40
N MET A 243 -21.42 4.97 -12.87
CA MET A 243 -20.33 4.23 -12.24
C MET A 243 -19.96 4.84 -10.89
N VAL A 244 -19.88 6.17 -10.81
CA VAL A 244 -19.60 6.92 -9.56
C VAL A 244 -20.69 6.64 -8.52
N GLU A 245 -21.97 6.72 -8.90
CA GLU A 245 -23.09 6.43 -8.00
C GLU A 245 -23.06 4.96 -7.52
N SER A 246 -22.72 4.02 -8.39
CA SER A 246 -22.55 2.62 -8.04
C SER A 246 -21.38 2.40 -7.09
N ALA A 247 -20.25 3.03 -7.33
CA ALA A 247 -19.07 2.99 -6.46
C ALA A 247 -19.39 3.51 -5.06
N LYS A 248 -20.08 4.66 -4.97
CA LYS A 248 -20.55 5.23 -3.71
C LYS A 248 -21.45 4.28 -2.93
N LYS A 249 -22.37 3.61 -3.59
CA LYS A 249 -23.28 2.65 -2.98
C LYS A 249 -22.57 1.40 -2.46
N ILE A 250 -21.57 0.90 -3.18
CA ILE A 250 -20.87 -0.34 -2.85
C ILE A 250 -19.83 -0.13 -1.76
N PHE A 251 -19.00 0.91 -1.88
CA PHE A 251 -17.87 1.12 -0.98
C PHE A 251 -18.19 2.08 0.18
N GLY A 252 -19.27 2.87 0.11
CA GLY A 252 -19.59 3.88 1.11
C GLY A 252 -18.41 4.85 1.31
N GLY A 253 -18.00 5.08 2.54
CA GLY A 253 -16.80 5.89 2.86
C GLY A 253 -15.51 5.09 3.01
N HIS A 254 -15.56 3.76 2.93
CA HIS A 254 -14.39 2.90 3.22
C HIS A 254 -13.25 3.11 2.21
N MET A 255 -13.57 3.23 0.93
CA MET A 255 -12.61 3.52 -0.14
C MET A 255 -12.59 5.00 -0.55
N GLY A 256 -12.97 5.89 0.35
CA GLY A 256 -13.12 7.32 0.10
C GLY A 256 -14.49 7.69 -0.48
N ASP A 257 -14.77 8.99 -0.54
CA ASP A 257 -15.98 9.50 -1.18
C ASP A 257 -15.71 9.75 -2.68
N PRO A 258 -16.30 8.95 -3.59
CA PRO A 258 -16.05 9.12 -5.03
C PRO A 258 -16.64 10.41 -5.61
N THR A 259 -17.37 11.20 -4.80
CA THR A 259 -17.89 12.53 -5.14
C THR A 259 -17.17 13.67 -4.42
N GLY A 260 -16.20 13.35 -3.56
CA GLY A 260 -15.44 14.31 -2.78
C GLY A 260 -14.52 15.21 -3.62
N PRO A 261 -13.98 16.28 -3.03
CA PRO A 261 -13.18 17.27 -3.77
C PRO A 261 -11.86 16.73 -4.33
N LEU A 262 -11.36 15.64 -3.75
CA LEU A 262 -10.16 14.93 -4.20
C LEU A 262 -10.47 13.54 -4.80
N ALA A 263 -11.76 13.25 -5.08
CA ALA A 263 -12.12 11.99 -5.72
C ALA A 263 -11.49 11.88 -7.11
N ILE A 264 -11.02 10.69 -7.47
CA ILE A 264 -10.47 10.41 -8.80
C ILE A 264 -11.56 9.70 -9.61
N ALA A 265 -12.45 10.50 -10.23
CA ALA A 265 -13.64 10.00 -10.89
C ALA A 265 -14.09 10.90 -12.04
N GLY A 266 -14.52 10.30 -13.16
CA GLY A 266 -15.04 11.01 -14.32
C GLY A 266 -14.39 10.60 -15.64
N SER A 267 -14.43 11.49 -16.61
CA SER A 267 -13.71 11.35 -17.88
C SER A 267 -12.19 11.44 -17.69
N PRO A 268 -11.38 11.00 -18.66
CA PRO A 268 -9.91 11.13 -18.59
C PRO A 268 -9.44 12.56 -18.30
N THR A 269 -10.09 13.56 -18.86
CA THR A 269 -9.75 14.98 -18.62
C THR A 269 -9.94 15.33 -17.15
N ARG A 270 -11.08 15.01 -16.58
CA ARG A 270 -11.38 15.27 -15.17
C ARG A 270 -10.47 14.49 -14.23
N VAL A 271 -10.17 13.23 -14.55
CA VAL A 271 -9.24 12.40 -13.78
C VAL A 271 -7.83 13.01 -13.77
N ARG A 272 -7.34 13.55 -14.90
CA ARG A 272 -6.05 14.27 -14.96
C ARG A 272 -6.03 15.49 -14.04
N GLU A 273 -7.08 16.31 -14.05
CA GLU A 273 -7.16 17.47 -13.16
C GLU A 273 -7.12 17.08 -11.68
N GLN A 274 -7.75 15.96 -11.34
CA GLN A 274 -7.76 15.46 -9.96
C GLN A 274 -6.42 14.86 -9.54
N ILE A 275 -5.74 14.14 -10.41
CA ILE A 275 -4.35 13.71 -10.19
C ILE A 275 -3.45 14.92 -9.99
N GLN A 276 -3.59 15.95 -10.83
CA GLN A 276 -2.80 17.19 -10.68
C GLN A 276 -3.01 17.86 -9.30
N LYS A 277 -4.27 17.94 -8.82
CA LYS A 277 -4.54 18.47 -7.47
C LYS A 277 -3.81 17.72 -6.37
N HIS A 278 -3.70 16.40 -6.46
CA HIS A 278 -2.91 15.60 -5.50
C HIS A 278 -1.41 15.91 -5.62
N ILE A 279 -0.90 16.04 -6.83
CA ILE A 279 0.50 16.39 -7.09
C ILE A 279 0.81 17.78 -6.51
N ASP A 280 -0.07 18.76 -6.69
CA ASP A 280 0.06 20.12 -6.14
C ASP A 280 0.09 20.12 -4.59
N LEU A 281 -0.52 19.13 -3.94
CA LEU A 281 -0.40 18.89 -2.50
C LEU A 281 0.89 18.20 -2.09
N GLY A 282 1.67 17.67 -3.04
CA GLY A 282 2.92 16.94 -2.80
C GLY A 282 2.80 15.42 -2.89
N CYS A 283 1.63 14.87 -3.26
CA CYS A 283 1.46 13.44 -3.50
C CYS A 283 2.07 13.06 -4.86
N THR A 284 3.04 12.15 -4.86
CA THR A 284 3.72 11.72 -6.09
C THR A 284 3.57 10.23 -6.37
N MET A 285 2.85 9.50 -5.51
CA MET A 285 2.58 8.08 -5.68
C MET A 285 1.09 7.80 -5.48
N PHE A 286 0.51 7.02 -6.37
CA PHE A 286 -0.88 6.61 -6.30
C PHE A 286 -0.96 5.09 -6.24
N VAL A 287 -1.76 4.55 -5.31
CA VAL A 287 -2.13 3.13 -5.28
C VAL A 287 -3.62 3.05 -5.59
N MET A 288 -3.93 2.66 -6.81
CA MET A 288 -5.27 2.77 -7.38
C MET A 288 -5.99 1.43 -7.34
N GLU A 289 -7.26 1.47 -6.90
CA GLU A 289 -8.23 0.41 -7.12
C GLU A 289 -9.23 0.88 -8.16
N PHE A 290 -9.26 0.22 -9.31
CA PHE A 290 -10.19 0.58 -10.37
C PHE A 290 -11.58 0.00 -10.10
N PHE A 291 -12.59 0.86 -10.17
CA PHE A 291 -13.98 0.45 -10.08
C PHE A 291 -14.50 -0.03 -11.45
N GLY A 292 -15.19 -1.16 -11.47
CA GLY A 292 -15.82 -1.71 -12.67
C GLY A 292 -15.92 -3.23 -12.65
N ARG A 293 -16.61 -3.79 -13.65
CA ARG A 293 -16.69 -5.25 -13.84
C ARG A 293 -15.34 -5.83 -14.27
N ASP A 294 -14.68 -5.13 -15.17
CA ASP A 294 -13.31 -5.43 -15.59
C ASP A 294 -12.37 -4.28 -15.18
N THR A 295 -11.65 -4.48 -14.09
CA THR A 295 -10.69 -3.50 -13.58
C THR A 295 -9.52 -3.26 -14.54
N LYS A 296 -9.24 -4.20 -15.45
CA LYS A 296 -8.18 -4.10 -16.45
C LYS A 296 -8.59 -3.16 -17.59
N GLU A 297 -9.87 -3.14 -17.96
CA GLU A 297 -10.39 -2.19 -18.97
C GLU A 297 -10.26 -0.74 -18.47
N ALA A 298 -10.71 -0.47 -17.25
CA ALA A 298 -10.55 0.84 -16.61
C ALA A 298 -9.06 1.21 -16.45
N GLY A 299 -8.23 0.26 -16.04
CA GLY A 299 -6.78 0.43 -15.95
C GLY A 299 -6.13 0.75 -17.29
N ARG A 300 -6.56 0.13 -18.38
CA ARG A 300 -6.08 0.42 -19.74
C ARG A 300 -6.48 1.82 -20.17
N LEU A 301 -7.74 2.20 -20.00
CA LEU A 301 -8.20 3.56 -20.29
C LEU A 301 -7.37 4.61 -19.54
N PHE A 302 -7.08 4.36 -18.25
CA PHE A 302 -6.22 5.24 -17.45
C PHE A 302 -4.78 5.28 -17.99
N ALA A 303 -4.19 4.13 -18.30
CA ALA A 303 -2.84 4.03 -18.81
C ALA A 303 -2.69 4.76 -20.16
N ASP A 304 -3.65 4.60 -21.06
CA ASP A 304 -3.59 5.18 -22.40
C ASP A 304 -3.88 6.69 -22.44
N THR A 305 -4.72 7.18 -21.51
CA THR A 305 -5.25 8.56 -21.59
C THR A 305 -4.81 9.48 -20.45
N VAL A 306 -4.40 8.95 -19.30
CA VAL A 306 -4.03 9.75 -18.13
C VAL A 306 -2.52 9.71 -17.87
N MET A 307 -1.93 8.51 -17.76
CA MET A 307 -0.51 8.36 -17.41
C MET A 307 0.46 9.16 -18.30
N PRO A 308 0.26 9.27 -19.62
CA PRO A 308 1.20 9.99 -20.49
C PRO A 308 1.37 11.48 -20.18
N HIS A 309 0.41 12.09 -19.46
CA HIS A 309 0.47 13.50 -19.08
C HIS A 309 1.39 13.77 -17.88
N PHE A 310 1.82 12.72 -17.17
CA PHE A 310 2.60 12.82 -15.92
C PHE A 310 3.95 12.09 -16.00
N ARG A 311 4.37 11.71 -17.19
CA ARG A 311 5.60 10.97 -17.47
C ARG A 311 6.61 11.75 -18.30
#